data_071c1a7adf438b920b904147454aef31
#
_entry.id   071c1a7adf438b920b904147454aef31
#
_cell.length_a   1.000
_cell.length_b   1.000
_cell.length_c   1.000
_cell.angle_alpha   90.00
_cell.angle_beta   90.00
_cell.angle_gamma   90.00
#
_symmetry.space_group_name_H-M   'P 1'
#
loop_
_entity.id
_entity.type
_entity.pdbx_description
1 polymer ?
#
loop_
_entity_poly.entity_id
_entity_poly.type
_entity_poly.pdbx_seq_one_letter_code
_entity_poly.pdbx_strand_id
1 'polypeptide(L)' 'MAKDPICGMNVDEKSAKFKSEHMGKTYYFCSQACKTTFDKNPAKYTGGSGGHSGH' A
#
# COMPACT_ATOMS: atom_id res chain seq x y z
N MET A 1 4.35 -0.92 13.48
CA MET A 1 3.09 -0.59 12.82
C MET A 1 3.36 -0.07 11.41
N ALA A 2 2.45 -0.37 10.51
CA ALA A 2 2.58 0.07 9.14
C ALA A 2 1.72 1.28 8.89
N LYS A 3 2.01 2.00 7.83
CA LYS A 3 1.23 3.15 7.44
C LYS A 3 0.48 2.86 6.16
N ASP A 4 -0.83 3.11 6.17
CA ASP A 4 -1.66 2.93 4.99
C ASP A 4 -1.22 3.91 3.90
N PRO A 5 -0.77 3.42 2.74
CA PRO A 5 -0.28 4.32 1.69
C PRO A 5 -1.38 5.15 1.02
N ILE A 6 -2.63 4.81 1.27
CA ILE A 6 -3.75 5.51 0.65
C ILE A 6 -4.25 6.65 1.54
N CYS A 7 -4.60 6.33 2.78
CA CYS A 7 -5.15 7.34 3.68
C CYS A 7 -4.14 7.89 4.68
N GLY A 8 -2.98 7.25 4.80
CA GLY A 8 -1.92 7.74 5.67
C GLY A 8 -2.10 7.43 7.14
N MET A 9 -3.08 6.61 7.48
CA MET A 9 -3.31 6.26 8.88
C MET A 9 -2.42 5.10 9.29
N ASN A 10 -2.09 5.06 10.58
CA ASN A 10 -1.32 3.95 11.11
C ASN A 10 -2.18 2.70 11.21
N VAL A 11 -1.63 1.58 10.76
CA VAL A 11 -2.33 0.30 10.76
C VAL A 11 -1.50 -0.71 11.52
N ASP A 12 -2.15 -1.42 12.44
CA ASP A 12 -1.49 -2.48 13.20
C ASP A 12 -1.33 -3.71 12.29
N GLU A 13 -0.09 -4.07 12.01
CA GLU A 13 0.20 -5.19 11.12
C GLU A 13 -0.41 -6.49 11.60
N LYS A 14 -0.51 -6.66 12.91
CA LYS A 14 -1.04 -7.90 13.47
C LYS A 14 -2.55 -8.00 13.34
N SER A 15 -3.25 -6.88 13.34
CA SER A 15 -4.70 -6.87 13.26
C SER A 15 -5.23 -6.41 11.93
N ALA A 16 -4.36 -6.02 11.03
CA ALA A 16 -4.79 -5.56 9.70
C ALA A 16 -5.43 -6.69 8.93
N LYS A 17 -6.65 -6.48 8.48
CA LYS A 17 -7.37 -7.47 7.70
C LYS A 17 -7.09 -7.36 6.21
N PHE A 18 -6.64 -6.20 5.79
CA PHE A 18 -6.38 -5.94 4.38
C PHE A 18 -4.91 -5.65 4.18
N LYS A 19 -4.31 -6.40 3.29
CA LYS A 19 -2.90 -6.22 2.97
C LYS A 19 -2.66 -6.60 1.53
N SER A 20 -1.57 -6.07 0.98
CA SER A 20 -1.20 -6.36 -0.39
C SER A 20 0.32 -6.44 -0.47
N GLU A 21 0.83 -7.29 -1.34
CA GLU A 21 2.26 -7.38 -1.55
C GLU A 21 2.60 -6.85 -2.93
N HIS A 22 3.61 -5.98 -2.98
CA HIS A 22 4.04 -5.40 -4.24
C HIS A 22 5.55 -5.26 -4.24
N MET A 23 6.20 -5.84 -5.21
CA MET A 23 7.65 -5.79 -5.39
C MET A 23 8.42 -6.18 -4.13
N GLY A 24 7.98 -7.24 -3.48
CA GLY A 24 8.64 -7.76 -2.29
C GLY A 24 8.32 -7.03 -1.00
N LYS A 25 7.44 -6.05 -1.05
CA LYS A 25 7.03 -5.31 0.14
C LYS A 25 5.57 -5.56 0.45
N THR A 26 5.25 -5.70 1.73
CA THR A 26 3.87 -5.87 2.17
C THR A 26 3.32 -4.54 2.64
N TYR A 27 2.12 -4.21 2.15
CA TYR A 27 1.43 -2.98 2.52
C TYR A 27 0.14 -3.33 3.23
N TYR A 28 -0.16 -2.58 4.29
CA TYR A 28 -1.33 -2.82 5.10
C TYR A 28 -2.31 -1.67 4.93
N PHE A 29 -3.60 -2.00 4.98
CA PHE A 29 -4.64 -1.03 4.70
C PHE A 29 -5.68 -1.01 5.81
N CYS A 30 -6.25 0.16 6.04
CA CYS A 30 -7.26 0.31 7.07
C CYS A 30 -8.63 -0.20 6.62
N SER A 31 -8.84 -0.33 5.31
CA SER A 31 -10.12 -0.79 4.79
C SER A 31 -9.96 -1.40 3.41
N GLN A 32 -11.01 -2.09 2.98
CA GLN A 32 -11.06 -2.68 1.65
C GLN A 32 -10.94 -1.62 0.55
N ALA A 33 -11.53 -0.46 0.78
CA ALA A 33 -11.47 0.62 -0.20
C ALA A 33 -10.05 1.05 -0.46
N CYS A 34 -9.25 1.18 0.60
CA CYS A 34 -7.85 1.55 0.45
C CYS A 34 -7.07 0.48 -0.30
N LYS A 35 -7.32 -0.79 0.05
CA LYS A 35 -6.65 -1.89 -0.63
C LYS A 35 -6.98 -1.90 -2.12
N THR A 36 -8.25 -1.73 -2.46
CA THR A 36 -8.69 -1.72 -3.84
C THR A 36 -8.05 -0.58 -4.62
N THR A 37 -7.99 0.59 -4.01
CA THR A 37 -7.37 1.76 -4.62
C THR A 37 -5.90 1.50 -4.90
N PHE A 38 -5.20 0.89 -3.93
CA PHE A 38 -3.80 0.56 -4.10
C PHE A 38 -3.60 -0.44 -5.24
N ASP A 39 -4.43 -1.49 -5.26
CA ASP A 39 -4.30 -2.54 -6.26
C ASP A 39 -4.52 -2.03 -7.69
N LYS A 40 -5.29 -0.98 -7.83
CA LYS A 40 -5.52 -0.38 -9.15
C LYS A 40 -4.29 0.34 -9.69
N ASN A 41 -3.49 0.91 -8.80
CA ASN A 41 -2.34 1.68 -9.24
C ASN A 41 -1.25 1.68 -8.17
N PRO A 42 -0.66 0.51 -7.91
CA PRO A 42 0.31 0.39 -6.82
C PRO A 42 1.55 1.27 -7.01
N ALA A 43 2.02 1.43 -8.23
CA ALA A 43 3.23 2.21 -8.49
C ALA A 43 3.07 3.65 -8.03
N LYS A 44 1.85 4.18 -8.09
CA LYS A 44 1.60 5.55 -7.68
C LYS A 44 1.83 5.76 -6.18
N TYR A 45 1.60 4.71 -5.39
CA TYR A 45 1.66 4.79 -3.94
C TYR A 45 2.93 4.21 -3.34
N THR A 46 3.69 3.47 -4.10
CA THR A 46 4.94 2.88 -3.60
C THR A 46 6.14 3.78 -3.81
N GLY A 47 5.92 4.98 -4.28
CA GLY A 47 6.98 5.94 -4.49
C GLY A 47 7.88 5.61 -5.66
N GLY A 48 7.49 4.69 -6.34
CA GLY A 48 8.31 4.29 -7.40
C GLY A 48 8.95 5.41 -8.09
N SER A 49 9.05 5.70 -7.50
CA SER A 49 9.63 6.37 -8.11
C SER A 49 10.17 5.93 -9.23
N GLY A 50 10.13 5.80 -8.91
CA GLY A 50 10.33 5.57 -9.60
C GLY A 50 10.46 5.33 -10.33
N GLY A 51 10.65 5.61 -10.23
CA GLY A 51 10.57 5.30 -10.94
C GLY A 51 10.67 5.31 -11.61
N HIS A 52 10.55 5.45 -11.59
CA HIS A 52 10.55 5.49 -12.24
C HIS A 52 10.58 5.18 -13.01
N SER A 53 10.69 5.25 -13.02
CA SER A 53 10.62 5.01 -13.80
C SER A 53 10.61 4.56 -14.48
N GLY A 54 10.80 4.50 -14.68
CA GLY A 54 10.68 4.04 -15.45
C GLY A 54 10.66 3.58 -16.06
N HIS A 55 10.74 3.51 -16.21
CA HIS A 55 10.57 3.04 -16.77
C HIS A 55 10.26 2.83 -17.02
#